data_01dd16fb660dd3c1fa5ba62152da93fa
#
_entry.id   01dd16fb660dd3c1fa5ba62152da93fa
#
_cell.length_a   1.000
_cell.length_b   1.000
_cell.length_c   1.000
_cell.angle_alpha   90.00
_cell.angle_beta   90.00
_cell.angle_gamma   90.00
#
_symmetry.space_group_name_H-M   'P 1'
#
loop_
_entity.id
_entity.type
_entity.pdbx_description
1 polymer ?
#
loop_
_entity_poly.entity_id
_entity_poly.type
_entity_poly.pdbx_seq_one_letter_code
_entity_poly.pdbx_strand_id
1 'polypeptide(L)'
;FETGGTTGMPKQRIGWDDYKTDYEQFSASLSDEAFPPGGNWLMIGPTGPRRLRLAIEHLANFRGSSCYFVDLDPRWVKKLIKTKQFDQAKAYMAHVIDQAVQILKHRKVSALFTTPKLLEELGDRMSIIDAGIKGVFCGGTTMTPQTTRFICEELLEGQAEFVPTYGNTLMGLAAHRRTLREDNYSITYYAPQPRAVLRVVDPDATDNVVDYEEWGRVELTTLTNEFFMPRFLERDEALRRTPCDAYPWDGVAEVRPFGAQAATIV
;
A
#
# COMPACT_ATOMS: atom_id res chain seq x y z
N PHE A 1 -11.95 -7.53 -12.35
CA PHE A 1 -11.48 -6.47 -11.43
C PHE A 1 -11.55 -5.11 -12.09
N GLU A 2 -11.70 -4.08 -11.28
CA GLU A 2 -11.62 -2.69 -11.74
C GLU A 2 -10.41 -1.99 -11.13
N THR A 3 -9.77 -1.11 -11.92
CA THR A 3 -8.73 -0.21 -11.40
C THR A 3 -9.35 0.91 -10.57
N GLY A 4 -8.54 1.62 -9.76
CA GLY A 4 -9.04 2.70 -8.89
C GLY A 4 -9.72 3.87 -9.59
N GLY A 5 -9.56 4.03 -10.91
CA GLY A 5 -10.17 5.13 -11.67
C GLY A 5 -9.73 6.52 -11.22
N THR A 6 -8.52 6.64 -10.66
CA THR A 6 -7.99 7.91 -10.11
C THR A 6 -7.85 9.01 -11.16
N THR A 7 -7.61 8.64 -12.41
CA THR A 7 -7.34 9.57 -13.52
C THR A 7 -8.36 9.46 -14.66
N GLY A 8 -9.49 8.78 -14.46
CA GLY A 8 -10.50 8.60 -15.50
C GLY A 8 -11.46 7.47 -15.16
N MET A 9 -12.11 6.90 -16.18
CA MET A 9 -12.98 5.74 -15.99
C MET A 9 -12.15 4.53 -15.51
N PRO A 10 -12.66 3.75 -14.54
CA PRO A 10 -12.04 2.51 -14.13
C PRO A 10 -11.85 1.57 -15.31
N LYS A 11 -10.66 1.03 -15.48
CA LYS A 11 -10.42 -0.02 -16.49
C LYS A 11 -10.78 -1.37 -15.89
N GLN A 12 -11.53 -2.14 -16.63
CA GLN A 12 -11.81 -3.52 -16.26
C GLN A 12 -10.68 -4.43 -16.73
N ARG A 13 -10.36 -5.41 -15.90
CA ARG A 13 -9.40 -6.47 -16.21
C ARG A 13 -9.99 -7.81 -15.83
N ILE A 14 -9.76 -8.79 -16.66
CA ILE A 14 -10.03 -10.18 -16.34
C ILE A 14 -8.74 -10.72 -15.73
N GLY A 15 -8.83 -11.25 -14.54
CA GLY A 15 -7.73 -11.91 -13.87
C GLY A 15 -8.29 -13.12 -13.12
N TRP A 16 -7.46 -14.14 -12.90
CA TRP A 16 -7.88 -15.38 -12.25
C TRP A 16 -7.32 -15.41 -10.82
N ASP A 17 -6.15 -15.99 -10.65
CA ASP A 17 -5.63 -16.31 -9.34
C ASP A 17 -4.22 -15.74 -9.05
N ASP A 18 -3.61 -15.02 -9.99
CA ASP A 18 -2.27 -14.45 -9.82
C ASP A 18 -2.16 -13.58 -8.55
N TYR A 19 -3.24 -12.88 -8.19
CA TYR A 19 -3.25 -12.11 -6.95
C TYR A 19 -3.05 -12.95 -5.70
N LYS A 20 -3.46 -14.22 -5.71
CA LYS A 20 -3.23 -15.12 -4.59
C LYS A 20 -1.74 -15.37 -4.43
N THR A 21 -1.07 -15.77 -5.51
CA THR A 21 0.38 -15.97 -5.53
C THR A 21 1.14 -14.71 -5.13
N ASP A 22 0.72 -13.53 -5.63
CA ASP A 22 1.34 -12.25 -5.29
C ASP A 22 1.30 -11.99 -3.76
N TYR A 23 0.15 -12.24 -3.14
CA TYR A 23 -0.05 -11.98 -1.72
C TYR A 23 0.51 -13.10 -0.83
N GLU A 24 0.59 -14.33 -1.30
CA GLU A 24 1.31 -15.42 -0.64
C GLU A 24 2.83 -15.13 -0.58
N GLN A 25 3.42 -14.67 -1.69
CA GLN A 25 4.81 -14.21 -1.69
C GLN A 25 5.02 -13.02 -0.75
N PHE A 26 4.12 -12.04 -0.79
CA PHE A 26 4.17 -10.90 0.12
C PHE A 26 4.05 -11.33 1.59
N SER A 27 3.26 -12.37 1.90
CA SER A 27 3.14 -12.93 3.26
C SER A 27 4.50 -13.30 3.86
N ALA A 28 5.45 -13.75 3.06
CA ALA A 28 6.79 -14.09 3.53
C ALA A 28 7.59 -12.88 4.04
N SER A 29 7.21 -11.66 3.66
CA SER A 29 7.82 -10.42 4.16
C SER A 29 7.21 -9.93 5.47
N LEU A 30 6.08 -10.47 5.90
CA LEU A 30 5.38 -10.10 7.12
C LEU A 30 5.88 -10.94 8.31
N SER A 31 6.21 -10.29 9.44
CA SER A 31 6.58 -11.01 10.66
C SER A 31 5.38 -11.72 11.29
N ASP A 32 5.62 -12.86 11.92
CA ASP A 32 4.58 -13.56 12.70
C ASP A 32 4.30 -12.85 14.02
N GLU A 33 5.20 -12.01 14.50
CA GLU A 33 5.01 -11.20 15.71
C GLU A 33 3.96 -10.11 15.47
N ALA A 34 4.07 -9.37 14.39
CA ALA A 34 3.16 -8.27 14.04
C ALA A 34 1.89 -8.75 13.32
N PHE A 35 2.02 -9.81 12.52
CA PHE A 35 0.91 -10.40 11.76
C PHE A 35 0.73 -11.87 12.16
N PRO A 36 0.35 -12.17 13.41
CA PRO A 36 0.34 -13.53 13.94
C PRO A 36 -0.61 -14.45 13.16
N PRO A 37 -0.18 -15.68 12.86
CA PRO A 37 -1.06 -16.69 12.31
C PRO A 37 -2.30 -16.89 13.19
N GLY A 38 -3.49 -16.93 12.59
CA GLY A 38 -4.77 -17.03 13.31
C GLY A 38 -5.26 -15.73 13.97
N GLY A 39 -4.48 -14.65 13.89
CA GLY A 39 -4.90 -13.33 14.38
C GLY A 39 -5.84 -12.65 13.39
N ASN A 40 -7.01 -12.15 13.87
CA ASN A 40 -7.95 -11.49 12.97
C ASN A 40 -7.41 -10.17 12.40
N TRP A 41 -7.87 -9.88 11.20
CA TRP A 41 -7.53 -8.66 10.46
C TRP A 41 -8.73 -7.73 10.36
N LEU A 42 -8.46 -6.44 10.20
CA LEU A 42 -9.43 -5.44 9.79
C LEU A 42 -8.91 -4.73 8.52
N MET A 43 -9.74 -4.67 7.50
CA MET A 43 -9.48 -3.84 6.33
C MET A 43 -10.45 -2.66 6.32
N ILE A 44 -9.90 -1.44 6.25
CA ILE A 44 -10.65 -0.20 6.01
C ILE A 44 -10.23 0.33 4.64
N GLY A 45 -11.12 0.21 3.66
CA GLY A 45 -10.80 0.62 2.29
C GLY A 45 -11.80 0.10 1.27
N PRO A 46 -11.51 0.24 -0.03
CA PRO A 46 -12.46 -0.12 -1.07
C PRO A 46 -12.67 -1.63 -1.17
N THR A 47 -13.86 -2.09 -0.82
CA THR A 47 -14.26 -3.51 -0.87
C THR A 47 -15.10 -3.87 -2.11
N GLY A 48 -15.44 -2.90 -2.95
CA GLY A 48 -16.27 -3.10 -4.16
C GLY A 48 -15.63 -4.05 -5.21
N PRO A 49 -15.90 -3.93 -6.50
CA PRO A 49 -15.43 -4.87 -7.54
C PRO A 49 -13.92 -4.74 -7.80
N ARG A 50 -13.13 -4.58 -6.77
CA ARG A 50 -11.69 -4.39 -6.81
C ARG A 50 -10.97 -5.61 -6.30
N ARG A 51 -9.84 -5.90 -6.95
CA ARG A 51 -8.91 -6.96 -6.57
C ARG A 51 -8.47 -6.86 -5.09
N LEU A 52 -8.37 -5.63 -4.56
CA LEU A 52 -7.79 -5.39 -3.25
C LEU A 52 -8.50 -6.14 -2.12
N ARG A 53 -9.84 -6.13 -2.07
CA ARG A 53 -10.58 -6.89 -1.07
C ARG A 53 -10.25 -8.39 -1.13
N LEU A 54 -10.35 -8.98 -2.34
CA LEU A 54 -10.08 -10.40 -2.53
C LEU A 54 -8.65 -10.75 -2.11
N ALA A 55 -7.70 -9.88 -2.40
CA ALA A 55 -6.30 -10.07 -2.09
C ALA A 55 -6.02 -10.01 -0.59
N ILE A 56 -6.60 -9.03 0.13
CA ILE A 56 -6.46 -8.93 1.60
C ILE A 56 -7.17 -10.08 2.30
N GLU A 57 -8.37 -10.46 1.84
CA GLU A 57 -9.09 -11.63 2.36
C GLU A 57 -8.26 -12.92 2.18
N HIS A 58 -7.68 -13.09 0.99
CA HIS A 58 -6.83 -14.23 0.71
C HIS A 58 -5.57 -14.24 1.59
N LEU A 59 -4.89 -13.09 1.73
CA LEU A 59 -3.71 -12.97 2.59
C LEU A 59 -4.02 -13.34 4.05
N ALA A 60 -5.12 -12.81 4.59
CA ALA A 60 -5.55 -13.15 5.95
C ALA A 60 -5.83 -14.66 6.09
N ASN A 61 -6.59 -15.24 5.15
CA ASN A 61 -6.92 -16.66 5.15
C ASN A 61 -5.67 -17.55 4.99
N PHE A 62 -4.73 -17.16 4.14
CA PHE A 62 -3.46 -17.87 3.95
C PHE A 62 -2.64 -17.92 5.25
N ARG A 63 -2.76 -16.90 6.10
CA ARG A 63 -2.16 -16.88 7.44
C ARG A 63 -3.05 -17.50 8.53
N GLY A 64 -4.10 -18.24 8.15
CA GLY A 64 -5.02 -18.90 9.08
C GLY A 64 -5.93 -17.93 9.85
N SER A 65 -6.13 -16.73 9.34
CA SER A 65 -6.83 -15.61 9.96
C SER A 65 -8.15 -15.31 9.27
N SER A 66 -9.04 -14.56 9.93
CA SER A 66 -10.24 -13.97 9.31
C SER A 66 -10.04 -12.46 9.15
N CYS A 67 -10.71 -11.87 8.15
CA CYS A 67 -10.67 -10.43 7.93
C CYS A 67 -12.06 -9.82 8.06
N TYR A 68 -12.18 -8.77 8.89
CA TYR A 68 -13.33 -7.87 8.90
C TYR A 68 -13.13 -6.78 7.84
N PHE A 69 -14.22 -6.33 7.25
CA PHE A 69 -14.17 -5.34 6.18
C PHE A 69 -15.06 -4.15 6.51
N VAL A 70 -14.50 -2.95 6.40
CA VAL A 70 -15.25 -1.69 6.40
C VAL A 70 -15.05 -1.04 5.04
N ASP A 71 -16.15 -0.88 4.29
CA ASP A 71 -16.10 -0.33 2.94
C ASP A 71 -15.96 1.18 2.94
N LEU A 72 -15.01 1.66 2.17
CA LEU A 72 -14.89 3.04 1.75
C LEU A 72 -14.94 3.11 0.22
N ASP A 73 -15.94 3.76 -0.36
CA ASP A 73 -15.93 4.05 -1.81
C ASP A 73 -15.26 5.39 -2.10
N PRO A 74 -13.99 5.40 -2.54
CA PRO A 74 -13.28 6.63 -2.84
C PRO A 74 -13.84 7.36 -4.07
N ARG A 75 -14.65 6.69 -4.93
CA ARG A 75 -15.32 7.34 -6.06
C ARG A 75 -16.44 8.25 -5.54
N TRP A 76 -17.14 7.78 -4.51
CA TRP A 76 -18.18 8.58 -3.86
C TRP A 76 -17.58 9.79 -3.16
N VAL A 77 -16.51 9.61 -2.38
CA VAL A 77 -15.78 10.72 -1.74
C VAL A 77 -15.33 11.75 -2.77
N LYS A 78 -14.68 11.30 -3.87
CA LYS A 78 -14.27 12.20 -4.95
C LYS A 78 -15.43 12.94 -5.60
N LYS A 79 -16.57 12.28 -5.79
CA LYS A 79 -17.78 12.92 -6.32
C LYS A 79 -18.28 14.04 -5.39
N LEU A 80 -18.36 13.75 -4.08
CA LEU A 80 -18.78 14.72 -3.08
C LEU A 80 -17.85 15.94 -3.05
N ILE A 81 -16.53 15.70 -3.07
CA ILE A 81 -15.53 16.78 -3.13
C ILE A 81 -15.68 17.61 -4.42
N LYS A 82 -15.79 16.95 -5.59
CA LYS A 82 -15.96 17.61 -6.88
C LYS A 82 -17.23 18.46 -6.94
N THR A 83 -18.29 18.03 -6.27
CA THR A 83 -19.58 18.76 -6.19
C THR A 83 -19.65 19.68 -4.97
N LYS A 84 -18.51 19.94 -4.29
CA LYS A 84 -18.38 20.83 -3.12
C LYS A 84 -19.29 20.46 -1.93
N GLN A 85 -19.64 19.18 -1.81
CA GLN A 85 -20.44 18.64 -0.69
C GLN A 85 -19.51 18.15 0.44
N PHE A 86 -18.70 19.05 0.98
CA PHE A 86 -17.64 18.73 1.95
C PHE A 86 -18.19 18.15 3.26
N ASP A 87 -19.32 18.66 3.76
CA ASP A 87 -19.94 18.14 4.99
C ASP A 87 -20.40 16.70 4.83
N GLN A 88 -20.97 16.36 3.67
CA GLN A 88 -21.36 14.97 3.39
C GLN A 88 -20.16 14.05 3.24
N ALA A 89 -19.07 14.54 2.61
CA ALA A 89 -17.83 13.76 2.52
C ALA A 89 -17.25 13.48 3.92
N LYS A 90 -17.23 14.52 4.79
CA LYS A 90 -16.78 14.40 6.18
C LYS A 90 -17.67 13.46 6.99
N ALA A 91 -18.99 13.56 6.87
CA ALA A 91 -19.93 12.68 7.56
C ALA A 91 -19.77 11.21 7.11
N TYR A 92 -19.56 10.96 5.82
CA TYR A 92 -19.31 9.62 5.31
C TYR A 92 -18.00 9.05 5.84
N MET A 93 -16.91 9.84 5.83
CA MET A 93 -15.63 9.40 6.40
C MET A 93 -15.75 9.09 7.89
N ALA A 94 -16.42 9.94 8.66
CA ALA A 94 -16.67 9.70 10.08
C ALA A 94 -17.46 8.40 10.32
N HIS A 95 -18.49 8.12 9.50
CA HIS A 95 -19.25 6.88 9.59
C HIS A 95 -18.37 5.63 9.31
N VAL A 96 -17.48 5.70 8.32
CA VAL A 96 -16.53 4.61 8.02
C VAL A 96 -15.61 4.35 9.22
N ILE A 97 -15.06 5.39 9.83
CA ILE A 97 -14.21 5.27 11.01
C ILE A 97 -14.99 4.76 12.21
N ASP A 98 -16.21 5.24 12.44
CA ASP A 98 -17.06 4.77 13.55
C ASP A 98 -17.35 3.27 13.47
N GLN A 99 -17.56 2.71 12.27
CA GLN A 99 -17.69 1.26 12.06
C GLN A 99 -16.41 0.52 12.47
N ALA A 100 -15.24 1.01 12.05
CA ALA A 100 -13.95 0.43 12.41
C ALA A 100 -13.73 0.44 13.92
N VAL A 101 -14.02 1.57 14.58
CA VAL A 101 -13.96 1.72 16.04
C VAL A 101 -14.86 0.69 16.76
N GLN A 102 -16.08 0.46 16.26
CA GLN A 102 -16.99 -0.54 16.85
C GLN A 102 -16.41 -1.96 16.72
N ILE A 103 -15.83 -2.29 15.57
CA ILE A 103 -15.19 -3.60 15.40
C ILE A 103 -14.03 -3.75 16.38
N LEU A 104 -13.14 -2.77 16.47
CA LEU A 104 -11.96 -2.81 17.35
C LEU A 104 -12.31 -2.86 18.84
N LYS A 105 -13.41 -2.22 19.25
CA LYS A 105 -13.90 -2.29 20.65
C LYS A 105 -14.47 -3.64 21.03
N HIS A 106 -15.03 -4.39 20.09
CA HIS A 106 -15.78 -5.61 20.39
C HIS A 106 -15.14 -6.89 19.84
N ARG A 107 -14.07 -6.78 19.06
CA ARG A 107 -13.39 -7.93 18.44
C ARG A 107 -11.90 -7.85 18.68
N LYS A 108 -11.27 -9.00 18.84
CA LYS A 108 -9.81 -9.10 18.88
C LYS A 108 -9.31 -9.02 17.45
N VAL A 109 -8.61 -7.94 17.13
CA VAL A 109 -7.96 -7.69 15.84
C VAL A 109 -6.49 -7.43 16.10
N SER A 110 -5.61 -8.10 15.39
CA SER A 110 -4.16 -7.95 15.53
C SER A 110 -3.49 -7.26 14.35
N ALA A 111 -4.13 -7.25 13.19
CA ALA A 111 -3.58 -6.66 11.98
C ALA A 111 -4.58 -5.73 11.28
N LEU A 112 -4.10 -4.61 10.80
CA LEU A 112 -4.90 -3.60 10.12
C LEU A 112 -4.35 -3.35 8.72
N PHE A 113 -5.23 -3.42 7.69
CA PHE A 113 -4.95 -2.86 6.37
C PHE A 113 -5.75 -1.58 6.17
N THR A 114 -5.08 -0.51 5.78
CA THR A 114 -5.73 0.77 5.50
C THR A 114 -4.86 1.70 4.66
N THR A 115 -5.24 2.97 4.54
CA THR A 115 -4.40 4.03 4.00
C THR A 115 -3.90 4.92 5.13
N PRO A 116 -2.78 5.64 4.95
CA PRO A 116 -2.26 6.55 5.99
C PRO A 116 -3.29 7.54 6.51
N LYS A 117 -4.09 8.13 5.63
CA LYS A 117 -5.13 9.09 6.04
C LYS A 117 -6.22 8.47 6.93
N LEU A 118 -6.67 7.26 6.59
CA LEU A 118 -7.66 6.55 7.41
C LEU A 118 -7.07 6.08 8.74
N LEU A 119 -5.78 5.74 8.76
CA LEU A 119 -5.07 5.39 9.98
C LEU A 119 -4.98 6.59 10.93
N GLU A 120 -4.66 7.77 10.41
CA GLU A 120 -4.67 9.03 11.16
C GLU A 120 -6.06 9.32 11.74
N GLU A 121 -7.11 9.30 10.93
CA GLU A 121 -8.50 9.51 11.36
C GLU A 121 -8.95 8.49 12.43
N LEU A 122 -8.47 7.26 12.34
CA LEU A 122 -8.74 6.23 13.35
C LEU A 122 -7.97 6.52 14.65
N GLY A 123 -6.69 6.92 14.55
CA GLY A 123 -5.86 7.33 15.67
C GLY A 123 -6.43 8.51 16.46
N ASP A 124 -7.08 9.46 15.77
CA ASP A 124 -7.80 10.58 16.42
C ASP A 124 -9.00 10.12 17.26
N ARG A 125 -9.50 8.90 17.05
CA ARG A 125 -10.68 8.35 17.76
C ARG A 125 -10.34 7.36 18.86
N MET A 126 -9.21 6.67 18.75
CA MET A 126 -8.79 5.67 19.72
C MET A 126 -7.29 5.33 19.56
N SER A 127 -6.66 4.86 20.64
CA SER A 127 -5.31 4.31 20.56
C SER A 127 -5.32 3.03 19.72
N ILE A 128 -4.49 2.99 18.70
CA ILE A 128 -4.29 1.81 17.82
C ILE A 128 -3.66 0.67 18.63
N ILE A 129 -2.76 1.01 19.54
CA ILE A 129 -2.04 0.06 20.38
C ILE A 129 -2.96 -0.55 21.42
N ASP A 130 -3.76 0.27 22.13
CA ASP A 130 -4.74 -0.23 23.12
C ASP A 130 -5.82 -1.10 22.48
N ALA A 131 -6.10 -0.91 21.19
CA ALA A 131 -7.00 -1.78 20.42
C ALA A 131 -6.40 -3.19 20.16
N GLY A 132 -5.12 -3.39 20.47
CA GLY A 132 -4.42 -4.68 20.30
C GLY A 132 -3.81 -4.90 18.92
N ILE A 133 -3.72 -3.87 18.09
CA ILE A 133 -3.08 -3.93 16.77
C ILE A 133 -1.57 -4.08 16.96
N LYS A 134 -1.01 -5.09 16.31
CA LYS A 134 0.42 -5.42 16.31
C LYS A 134 1.11 -5.10 14.99
N GLY A 135 0.34 -5.11 13.90
CA GLY A 135 0.85 -4.79 12.57
C GLY A 135 -0.14 -3.98 11.75
N VAL A 136 0.39 -2.97 11.09
CA VAL A 136 -0.37 -2.12 10.16
C VAL A 136 0.29 -2.16 8.80
N PHE A 137 -0.48 -2.51 7.79
CA PHE A 137 -0.02 -2.52 6.43
C PHE A 137 -0.80 -1.51 5.59
N CYS A 138 -0.08 -0.64 4.92
CA CYS A 138 -0.64 0.48 4.16
C CYS A 138 -0.19 0.45 2.70
N GLY A 139 -1.10 0.87 1.81
CA GLY A 139 -0.79 1.02 0.40
C GLY A 139 -1.66 2.07 -0.29
N GLY A 140 -1.37 2.30 -1.58
CA GLY A 140 -2.22 3.10 -2.46
C GLY A 140 -2.07 4.61 -2.37
N THR A 141 -1.04 5.13 -1.70
CA THR A 141 -0.74 6.55 -1.63
C THR A 141 0.76 6.80 -1.49
N THR A 142 1.21 7.97 -1.89
CA THR A 142 2.60 8.40 -1.69
C THR A 142 2.90 8.51 -0.20
N MET A 143 4.04 7.96 0.21
CA MET A 143 4.53 8.01 1.58
C MET A 143 5.80 8.85 1.63
N THR A 144 5.82 9.87 2.47
CA THR A 144 7.03 10.64 2.75
C THR A 144 7.72 10.12 4.02
N PRO A 145 9.03 10.33 4.18
CA PRO A 145 9.71 9.99 5.43
C PRO A 145 9.05 10.61 6.67
N GLN A 146 8.53 11.84 6.56
CA GLN A 146 7.83 12.52 7.65
C GLN A 146 6.52 11.80 8.02
N THR A 147 5.73 11.43 7.01
CA THR A 147 4.48 10.68 7.23
C THR A 147 4.78 9.32 7.84
N THR A 148 5.80 8.63 7.35
CA THR A 148 6.22 7.32 7.86
C THR A 148 6.66 7.42 9.31
N ARG A 149 7.48 8.43 9.64
CA ARG A 149 7.92 8.70 11.01
C ARG A 149 6.75 8.95 11.95
N PHE A 150 5.82 9.83 11.55
CA PHE A 150 4.62 10.15 12.32
C PHE A 150 3.79 8.88 12.62
N ILE A 151 3.58 8.03 11.61
CA ILE A 151 2.87 6.77 11.81
C ILE A 151 3.61 5.88 12.81
N CYS A 152 4.92 5.68 12.60
CA CYS A 152 5.69 4.75 13.44
C CYS A 152 5.86 5.25 14.88
N GLU A 153 6.15 6.53 15.08
CA GLU A 153 6.50 7.07 16.38
C GLU A 153 5.28 7.56 17.17
N GLU A 154 4.30 8.21 16.49
CA GLU A 154 3.17 8.84 17.17
C GLU A 154 1.92 7.95 17.17
N LEU A 155 1.50 7.44 15.98
CA LEU A 155 0.27 6.64 15.90
C LEU A 155 0.45 5.22 16.41
N LEU A 156 1.61 4.61 16.16
CA LEU A 156 1.93 3.23 16.57
C LEU A 156 2.87 3.18 17.78
N GLU A 157 3.29 4.32 18.32
CA GLU A 157 4.09 4.44 19.55
C GLU A 157 5.35 3.57 19.54
N GLY A 158 5.85 3.19 18.37
CA GLY A 158 6.95 2.23 18.21
C GLY A 158 6.62 0.80 18.67
N GLN A 159 5.34 0.48 18.96
CA GLN A 159 4.91 -0.80 19.52
C GLN A 159 4.25 -1.73 18.50
N ALA A 160 3.89 -1.25 17.32
CA ALA A 160 3.38 -2.04 16.22
C ALA A 160 4.25 -1.89 14.96
N GLU A 161 4.34 -2.97 14.17
CA GLU A 161 5.09 -2.93 12.91
C GLU A 161 4.28 -2.20 11.84
N PHE A 162 4.93 -1.24 11.17
CA PHE A 162 4.37 -0.56 10.01
C PHE A 162 4.96 -1.13 8.73
N VAL A 163 4.10 -1.58 7.82
CA VAL A 163 4.49 -2.19 6.54
C VAL A 163 3.91 -1.38 5.37
N PRO A 164 4.63 -0.38 4.87
CA PRO A 164 4.24 0.32 3.65
C PRO A 164 4.41 -0.60 2.44
N THR A 165 3.53 -0.45 1.44
CA THR A 165 3.59 -1.23 0.21
C THR A 165 3.46 -0.35 -1.02
N TYR A 166 4.19 -0.72 -2.07
CA TYR A 166 4.04 -0.16 -3.40
C TYR A 166 3.56 -1.24 -4.35
N GLY A 167 2.50 -0.96 -5.08
CA GLY A 167 1.97 -1.94 -6.01
C GLY A 167 0.74 -1.47 -6.77
N ASN A 168 0.40 -2.25 -7.75
CA ASN A 168 -0.79 -2.05 -8.57
C ASN A 168 -1.36 -3.39 -9.06
N THR A 169 -2.40 -3.34 -9.88
CA THR A 169 -3.07 -4.55 -10.40
C THR A 169 -2.23 -5.36 -11.40
N LEU A 170 -1.07 -4.87 -11.83
CA LEU A 170 -0.17 -5.56 -12.78
C LEU A 170 0.99 -6.24 -12.07
N MET A 171 1.49 -5.62 -11.00
CA MET A 171 2.73 -6.02 -10.35
C MET A 171 2.50 -6.88 -9.09
N GLY A 172 1.31 -6.81 -8.49
CA GLY A 172 1.14 -7.27 -7.12
C GLY A 172 1.71 -6.26 -6.13
N LEU A 173 2.47 -6.70 -5.15
CA LEU A 173 3.06 -5.86 -4.11
C LEU A 173 4.57 -5.96 -4.10
N ALA A 174 5.24 -4.82 -4.15
CA ALA A 174 6.63 -4.68 -3.77
C ALA A 174 6.72 -4.51 -2.25
N ALA A 175 7.55 -5.32 -1.62
CA ALA A 175 7.82 -5.26 -0.19
C ALA A 175 8.89 -4.21 0.12
N HIS A 176 8.90 -3.68 1.33
CA HIS A 176 9.97 -2.80 1.78
C HIS A 176 10.96 -3.55 2.69
N ARG A 177 12.15 -2.96 2.84
CA ARG A 177 13.14 -3.38 3.84
C ARG A 177 12.67 -2.95 5.24
N ARG A 178 12.78 -3.85 6.25
CA ARG A 178 12.23 -3.62 7.61
C ARG A 178 12.96 -2.58 8.48
N THR A 179 13.96 -1.90 7.99
CA THR A 179 14.80 -0.97 8.79
C THR A 179 14.41 0.48 8.61
N LEU A 180 13.13 0.81 8.80
CA LEU A 180 12.61 2.15 8.56
C LEU A 180 13.33 3.25 9.37
N ARG A 181 13.61 3.01 10.65
CA ARG A 181 14.27 3.99 11.51
C ARG A 181 15.73 4.25 11.10
N GLU A 182 16.44 3.20 10.74
CA GLU A 182 17.84 3.26 10.29
C GLU A 182 17.98 3.99 8.95
N ASP A 183 16.94 3.93 8.12
CA ASP A 183 16.86 4.63 6.84
C ASP A 183 16.27 6.06 6.98
N ASN A 184 16.23 6.63 8.19
CA ASN A 184 15.55 7.89 8.48
C ASN A 184 14.09 7.91 7.95
N TYR A 185 13.40 6.76 8.02
CA TYR A 185 12.03 6.54 7.53
C TYR A 185 11.87 6.68 6.01
N SER A 186 12.94 6.72 5.25
CA SER A 186 12.90 6.57 3.78
C SER A 186 12.51 5.14 3.43
N ILE A 187 11.55 4.98 2.53
CA ILE A 187 11.04 3.68 2.16
C ILE A 187 11.67 3.27 0.83
N THR A 188 12.32 2.11 0.82
CA THR A 188 12.78 1.45 -0.41
C THR A 188 11.93 0.22 -0.65
N TYR A 189 11.33 0.13 -1.82
CA TYR A 189 10.52 -1.01 -2.25
C TYR A 189 11.29 -1.90 -3.20
N TYR A 190 11.09 -3.21 -3.06
CA TYR A 190 11.71 -4.24 -3.89
C TYR A 190 10.62 -5.10 -4.54
N ALA A 191 10.66 -5.20 -5.87
CA ALA A 191 9.68 -5.94 -6.63
C ALA A 191 9.72 -7.44 -6.32
N PRO A 192 8.60 -8.19 -6.42
CA PRO A 192 8.54 -9.62 -6.18
C PRO A 192 9.10 -10.40 -7.40
N GLN A 193 10.43 -10.38 -7.60
CA GLN A 193 11.06 -11.12 -8.69
C GLN A 193 10.90 -12.65 -8.52
N PRO A 194 10.83 -13.38 -9.65
CA PRO A 194 10.86 -12.93 -11.05
C PRO A 194 9.50 -12.47 -11.59
N ARG A 195 8.42 -12.50 -10.81
CA ARG A 195 7.06 -12.18 -11.27
C ARG A 195 6.91 -10.73 -11.72
N ALA A 196 7.61 -9.83 -11.06
CA ALA A 196 7.72 -8.43 -11.47
C ALA A 196 9.14 -7.91 -11.30
N VAL A 197 9.57 -7.07 -12.22
CA VAL A 197 10.86 -6.38 -12.18
C VAL A 197 10.62 -4.89 -12.29
N LEU A 198 11.19 -4.11 -11.39
CA LEU A 198 11.19 -2.65 -11.44
C LEU A 198 12.58 -2.16 -11.87
N ARG A 199 12.59 -1.18 -12.75
CA ARG A 199 13.78 -0.42 -13.14
C ARG A 199 13.48 1.07 -13.02
N VAL A 200 14.49 1.85 -12.75
CA VAL A 200 14.41 3.32 -12.82
C VAL A 200 15.19 3.77 -14.03
N VAL A 201 14.50 4.32 -15.02
CA VAL A 201 15.06 4.65 -16.32
C VAL A 201 15.06 6.15 -16.55
N ASP A 202 15.99 6.59 -17.40
CA ASP A 202 16.04 7.98 -17.88
C ASP A 202 14.73 8.31 -18.64
N PRO A 203 14.00 9.37 -18.24
CA PRO A 203 12.73 9.72 -18.89
C PRO A 203 12.88 10.09 -20.37
N ASP A 204 14.05 10.62 -20.77
CA ASP A 204 14.35 11.04 -22.14
C ASP A 204 15.02 9.94 -22.99
N ALA A 205 15.61 8.94 -22.33
CA ALA A 205 16.28 7.81 -22.97
C ALA A 205 15.96 6.49 -22.22
N THR A 206 14.73 6.01 -22.35
CA THR A 206 14.17 4.91 -21.54
C THR A 206 14.87 3.55 -21.68
N ASP A 207 15.81 3.42 -22.62
CA ASP A 207 16.70 2.26 -22.69
C ASP A 207 17.80 2.29 -21.62
N ASN A 208 18.10 3.46 -21.08
CA ASN A 208 19.12 3.66 -20.07
C ASN A 208 18.54 3.60 -18.66
N VAL A 209 19.17 2.83 -17.80
CA VAL A 209 18.89 2.85 -16.35
C VAL A 209 19.71 3.99 -15.76
N VAL A 210 19.10 4.81 -14.90
CA VAL A 210 19.81 5.89 -14.17
C VAL A 210 20.83 5.31 -13.19
N ASP A 211 21.78 6.11 -12.73
CA ASP A 211 22.71 5.70 -11.68
C ASP A 211 22.00 5.51 -10.34
N TYR A 212 22.65 4.85 -9.38
CA TYR A 212 22.12 4.73 -8.03
C TYR A 212 21.99 6.10 -7.36
N GLU A 213 20.94 6.27 -6.57
CA GLU A 213 20.57 7.53 -5.91
C GLU A 213 20.11 8.63 -6.89
N GLU A 214 19.87 8.30 -8.14
CA GLU A 214 19.31 9.23 -9.12
C GLU A 214 17.82 8.98 -9.36
N TRP A 215 17.13 10.08 -9.69
CA TRP A 215 15.73 10.06 -10.06
C TRP A 215 15.54 9.63 -11.50
N GLY A 216 14.54 8.83 -11.72
CA GLY A 216 14.11 8.46 -13.06
C GLY A 216 12.67 7.94 -13.05
N ARG A 217 12.19 7.59 -14.22
CA ARG A 217 10.85 7.03 -14.39
C ARG A 217 10.84 5.56 -14.03
N VAL A 218 9.80 5.13 -13.33
CA VAL A 218 9.61 3.71 -13.00
C VAL A 218 9.18 2.94 -14.25
N GLU A 219 9.94 1.90 -14.60
CA GLU A 219 9.62 0.93 -15.63
C GLU A 219 9.30 -0.41 -14.98
N LEU A 220 8.16 -0.99 -15.33
CA LEU A 220 7.68 -2.28 -14.84
C LEU A 220 7.74 -3.32 -15.95
N THR A 221 8.32 -4.47 -15.67
CA THR A 221 8.12 -5.70 -16.43
C THR A 221 7.39 -6.71 -15.57
N THR A 222 6.26 -7.24 -16.05
CA THR A 222 5.49 -8.29 -15.37
C THR A 222 5.53 -9.58 -16.17
N LEU A 223 5.85 -10.68 -15.48
CA LEU A 223 5.88 -12.03 -16.03
C LEU A 223 5.12 -12.96 -15.09
N THR A 224 3.84 -13.10 -15.31
CA THR A 224 2.94 -13.94 -14.53
C THR A 224 2.09 -14.83 -15.45
N ASN A 225 1.30 -15.73 -14.89
CA ASN A 225 0.39 -16.55 -15.70
C ASN A 225 -0.68 -15.72 -16.41
N GLU A 226 -1.08 -14.59 -15.83
CA GLU A 226 -2.15 -13.72 -16.34
C GLU A 226 -1.63 -12.57 -17.20
N PHE A 227 -0.37 -12.13 -16.94
CA PHE A 227 0.18 -10.94 -17.58
C PHE A 227 1.61 -11.15 -18.05
N PHE A 228 1.84 -10.86 -19.32
CA PHE A 228 3.17 -10.55 -19.83
C PHE A 228 3.15 -9.10 -20.33
N MET A 229 3.80 -8.22 -19.61
CA MET A 229 3.90 -6.81 -19.96
C MET A 229 5.35 -6.36 -19.83
N PRO A 230 6.12 -6.42 -20.92
CA PRO A 230 7.51 -5.99 -20.90
C PRO A 230 7.59 -4.46 -20.93
N ARG A 231 8.47 -3.90 -20.11
CA ARG A 231 8.93 -2.50 -20.18
C ARG A 231 7.78 -1.48 -20.19
N PHE A 232 6.82 -1.66 -19.31
CA PHE A 232 5.73 -0.70 -19.14
C PHE A 232 6.21 0.50 -18.32
N LEU A 233 6.16 1.69 -18.89
CA LEU A 233 6.47 2.93 -18.17
C LEU A 233 5.31 3.30 -17.26
N GLU A 234 5.54 3.21 -15.96
CA GLU A 234 4.58 3.62 -14.94
C GLU A 234 4.39 5.15 -14.94
N ARG A 235 3.38 5.59 -14.21
CA ARG A 235 3.11 7.02 -14.00
C ARG A 235 3.92 7.62 -12.86
N ASP A 236 4.83 6.83 -12.31
CA ASP A 236 5.62 7.18 -11.16
C ASP A 236 7.08 7.41 -11.54
N GLU A 237 7.74 8.25 -10.76
CA GLU A 237 9.19 8.41 -10.70
C GLU A 237 9.70 7.98 -9.33
N ALA A 238 10.94 7.57 -9.25
CA ALA A 238 11.56 7.09 -8.03
C ALA A 238 13.08 7.32 -8.04
N LEU A 239 13.71 7.22 -6.88
CA LEU A 239 15.14 7.05 -6.73
C LEU A 239 15.51 5.58 -6.93
N ARG A 240 16.55 5.30 -7.73
CA ARG A 240 17.12 3.96 -7.84
C ARG A 240 17.94 3.62 -6.60
N ARG A 241 17.68 2.49 -5.98
CA ARG A 241 18.40 1.99 -4.80
C ARG A 241 19.15 0.70 -5.10
N THR A 242 20.27 0.55 -4.39
CA THR A 242 21.09 -0.66 -4.46
C THR A 242 20.34 -1.88 -3.91
N PRO A 243 20.71 -3.10 -4.37
CA PRO A 243 20.30 -4.34 -3.73
C PRO A 243 20.63 -4.38 -2.23
N CYS A 244 19.92 -5.22 -1.49
CA CYS A 244 20.22 -5.50 -0.09
C CYS A 244 20.20 -7.02 0.17
N ASP A 245 20.62 -7.45 1.36
CA ASP A 245 20.73 -8.87 1.69
C ASP A 245 19.42 -9.64 1.49
N ALA A 246 18.27 -9.00 1.80
CA ALA A 246 16.96 -9.60 1.63
C ALA A 246 16.48 -9.61 0.17
N TYR A 247 16.98 -8.68 -0.65
CA TYR A 247 16.56 -8.49 -2.05
C TYR A 247 17.80 -8.23 -2.92
N PRO A 248 18.34 -9.28 -3.61
CA PRO A 248 19.56 -9.16 -4.42
C PRO A 248 19.32 -8.50 -5.80
N TRP A 249 18.41 -7.55 -5.87
CA TRP A 249 18.07 -6.73 -7.04
C TRP A 249 17.78 -5.28 -6.64
N ASP A 250 17.73 -4.40 -7.64
CA ASP A 250 17.52 -2.97 -7.41
C ASP A 250 16.18 -2.68 -6.76
N GLY A 251 16.19 -1.71 -5.85
CA GLY A 251 15.00 -1.14 -5.24
C GLY A 251 14.60 0.20 -5.85
N VAL A 252 13.40 0.65 -5.52
CA VAL A 252 12.85 1.97 -5.84
C VAL A 252 12.43 2.69 -4.57
N ALA A 253 12.91 3.91 -4.36
CA ALA A 253 12.60 4.70 -3.17
C ALA A 253 11.92 6.03 -3.51
N GLU A 254 11.30 6.65 -2.50
CA GLU A 254 10.63 7.96 -2.62
C GLU A 254 9.63 8.02 -3.79
N VAL A 255 8.91 6.94 -4.03
CA VAL A 255 8.00 6.80 -5.17
C VAL A 255 6.92 7.88 -5.15
N ARG A 256 6.81 8.62 -6.26
CA ARG A 256 5.84 9.70 -6.42
C ARG A 256 5.35 9.81 -7.88
N PRO A 257 4.24 10.51 -8.16
CA PRO A 257 3.78 10.71 -9.53
C PRO A 257 4.85 11.40 -10.38
N PHE A 258 5.08 10.89 -11.58
CA PHE A 258 6.05 11.44 -12.53
C PHE A 258 5.68 12.88 -12.93
N GLY A 259 6.67 13.77 -12.89
CA GLY A 259 6.49 15.19 -13.18
C GLY A 259 5.76 15.98 -12.08
N ALA A 260 5.48 15.38 -10.95
CA ALA A 260 5.11 16.11 -9.76
C ALA A 260 6.37 16.82 -9.22
N GLN A 261 6.61 18.03 -9.68
CA GLN A 261 7.51 18.92 -8.95
C GLN A 261 7.07 18.90 -7.49
N ALA A 262 8.03 18.81 -6.57
CA ALA A 262 7.77 18.80 -5.14
C ALA A 262 6.71 19.87 -4.83
N ALA A 263 5.47 19.44 -4.65
CA ALA A 263 4.42 20.34 -4.22
C ALA A 263 4.90 20.82 -2.85
N THR A 264 5.40 22.04 -2.83
CA THR A 264 5.70 22.75 -1.59
C THR A 264 4.42 22.67 -0.79
N ILE A 265 4.45 21.86 0.26
CA ILE A 265 3.36 21.79 1.23
C ILE A 265 3.33 23.16 1.89
N VAL A 266 2.37 23.99 1.47
CA VAL A 266 1.97 25.21 2.19
C VAL A 266 0.87 24.83 3.15
#